data_47db8866f29869a6d19208126b5ab88d
#
_entry.id   47db8866f29869a6d19208126b5ab88d
#
_cell.length_a   1.000
_cell.length_b   1.000
_cell.length_c   1.000
_cell.angle_alpha   90.00
_cell.angle_beta   90.00
_cell.angle_gamma   90.00
#
_symmetry.space_group_name_H-M   'P 1'
#
loop_
_entity.id
_entity.type
_entity.pdbx_description
1 polymer ?
#
loop_
_entity_poly.entity_id
_entity_poly.type
_entity_poly.pdbx_seq_one_letter_code
_entity_poly.pdbx_strand_id
1 'polypeptide(L)'
;MATDSSTLNRLEARMDGLEHIIYAIAAQLGVQTSSPSSPLSTSKVLRKDHGGKHQTSFTNGAATNSAPKEIETDVLIVGAGFGGVYLLHRLRDELGFNVKVLEAGKDLGGIWHWNCYPGARVDSPIPVYEYSFPEIWKTWTWSCKYPGWAELRKYFDHVNERLQIKKDVVFDAAVVSSDFDKQTQVWTVKTEDGKTAKCRYLILATGFAAKRHFPDWKGLDTFQGEMHHSSFWPEGGVDVSGKKVAVIGTGSTGIQIAQECAKNAKELTVFQRTPNLCLPMQQASLTSKEQQERKEDYAQFFRDRLTTFAGFPFDFIQRETKDDTPEEREKVFEQLWEEGGFKLWLATYKDMLFDKEANRHHYDFWAKKVRARINDPVKKDILAPLEPQHPFGTKRPSLEQDFYEMFNKPNINVVDIKKNPVVQVRPNGIVTADRKLHEVDVIALATGFDSVTGGMKNMGLRDVNGIPLSEKWKMGTWSHLGMACNGYPNMSTAFSNGPTCVEVQGNWIVDAIKKMGDEKVGSIEATKQAEENWHAKVQELSDKTLFPGTDSWYMGANIPGKPREQLNYAGGFPLYQKELTDSLDRFKGFLVDGV
;
A
#
# COMPACT_ATOMS: atom_id res chain seq x y z
N MET A 1 -38.75 -21.42 -12.81
CA MET A 1 -39.61 -20.95 -11.69
C MET A 1 -39.70 -19.46 -11.82
N ALA A 2 -40.88 -18.95 -12.04
CA ALA A 2 -41.14 -17.55 -12.28
C ALA A 2 -40.90 -16.75 -11.00
N THR A 3 -40.01 -15.78 -11.05
CA THR A 3 -39.76 -14.81 -9.96
C THR A 3 -40.99 -13.87 -9.91
N ASP A 4 -41.61 -13.85 -8.75
CA ASP A 4 -42.81 -13.15 -8.41
C ASP A 4 -42.64 -11.63 -8.59
N SER A 5 -43.31 -11.07 -9.64
CA SER A 5 -43.33 -9.63 -9.94
C SER A 5 -43.94 -8.80 -8.81
N SER A 6 -44.66 -9.41 -7.88
CA SER A 6 -45.25 -8.76 -6.71
C SER A 6 -44.21 -8.31 -5.67
N THR A 7 -43.09 -9.00 -5.60
CA THR A 7 -41.99 -8.67 -4.66
C THR A 7 -41.13 -7.51 -5.18
N LEU A 8 -40.94 -7.41 -6.50
CA LEU A 8 -40.21 -6.28 -7.12
C LEU A 8 -41.03 -4.98 -6.97
N ASN A 9 -42.30 -5.02 -7.27
CA ASN A 9 -43.19 -3.85 -7.13
C ASN A 9 -43.34 -3.36 -5.68
N ARG A 10 -43.22 -4.26 -4.69
CA ARG A 10 -43.19 -3.88 -3.26
C ARG A 10 -41.86 -3.23 -2.84
N LEU A 11 -40.74 -3.62 -3.44
CA LEU A 11 -39.43 -2.99 -3.20
C LEU A 11 -39.36 -1.60 -3.84
N GLU A 12 -39.85 -1.43 -5.06
CA GLU A 12 -39.88 -0.11 -5.72
C GLU A 12 -40.79 0.87 -4.95
N ALA A 13 -41.99 0.46 -4.54
CA ALA A 13 -42.88 1.30 -3.73
C ALA A 13 -42.32 1.67 -2.35
N ARG A 14 -41.40 0.87 -1.78
CA ARG A 14 -40.67 1.19 -0.52
C ARG A 14 -39.52 2.14 -0.76
N MET A 15 -38.87 2.09 -1.93
CA MET A 15 -37.82 3.03 -2.30
C MET A 15 -38.38 4.43 -2.56
N ASP A 16 -39.49 4.54 -3.29
CA ASP A 16 -40.19 5.82 -3.52
C ASP A 16 -40.66 6.45 -2.20
N GLY A 17 -41.10 5.65 -1.24
CA GLY A 17 -41.48 6.11 0.11
C GLY A 17 -40.32 6.64 0.91
N LEU A 18 -39.10 6.06 0.77
CA LEU A 18 -37.88 6.50 1.45
C LEU A 18 -37.32 7.80 0.84
N GLU A 19 -37.39 7.96 -0.47
CA GLU A 19 -37.03 9.23 -1.13
C GLU A 19 -37.93 10.39 -0.66
N HIS A 20 -39.23 10.18 -0.57
CA HIS A 20 -40.14 11.21 -0.06
C HIS A 20 -39.87 11.59 1.41
N ILE A 21 -39.49 10.65 2.24
CA ILE A 21 -39.11 10.91 3.65
C ILE A 21 -37.79 11.70 3.71
N ILE A 22 -36.82 11.37 2.87
CA ILE A 22 -35.54 12.10 2.79
C ILE A 22 -35.77 13.54 2.32
N TYR A 23 -36.63 13.79 1.31
CA TYR A 23 -36.97 15.13 0.87
C TYR A 23 -37.75 15.93 1.93
N ALA A 24 -38.62 15.29 2.70
CA ALA A 24 -39.35 15.94 3.78
C ALA A 24 -38.43 16.34 4.95
N ILE A 25 -37.45 15.50 5.30
CA ILE A 25 -36.46 15.80 6.34
C ILE A 25 -35.48 16.91 5.86
N ALA A 26 -35.07 16.89 4.60
CA ALA A 26 -34.20 17.93 4.04
C ALA A 26 -34.90 19.30 4.01
N ALA A 27 -36.21 19.35 3.68
CA ALA A 27 -37.01 20.56 3.72
C ALA A 27 -37.19 21.12 5.15
N GLN A 28 -37.32 20.26 6.15
CA GLN A 28 -37.37 20.67 7.56
C GLN A 28 -36.05 21.19 8.10
N LEU A 29 -34.93 20.74 7.52
CA LEU A 29 -33.59 21.16 7.92
C LEU A 29 -33.03 22.35 7.14
N GLY A 30 -33.83 22.93 6.21
CA GLY A 30 -33.44 24.10 5.42
C GLY A 30 -32.36 23.84 4.38
N VAL A 31 -32.16 22.58 3.97
CA VAL A 31 -31.18 22.20 2.96
C VAL A 31 -31.82 22.28 1.58
N GLN A 32 -31.32 23.17 0.71
CA GLN A 32 -31.77 23.23 -0.68
C GLN A 32 -31.27 22.01 -1.45
N THR A 33 -32.15 21.12 -1.85
CA THR A 33 -31.90 20.00 -2.76
C THR A 33 -32.16 20.43 -4.18
N SER A 34 -31.13 20.55 -5.02
CA SER A 34 -31.25 20.73 -6.46
C SER A 34 -31.49 19.38 -7.16
N SER A 35 -32.45 19.34 -8.08
CA SER A 35 -32.76 18.18 -8.91
C SER A 35 -31.56 17.72 -9.74
N PRO A 36 -31.41 16.42 -10.03
CA PRO A 36 -30.28 15.90 -10.79
C PRO A 36 -30.54 16.06 -12.31
N SER A 37 -30.09 17.18 -12.87
CA SER A 37 -29.95 17.33 -14.32
C SER A 37 -28.76 18.19 -14.63
N SER A 38 -27.58 17.55 -14.72
CA SER A 38 -26.42 17.93 -15.55
C SER A 38 -25.18 17.12 -15.11
N PRO A 39 -24.31 16.68 -16.03
CA PRO A 39 -23.15 15.90 -15.68
C PRO A 39 -22.19 16.75 -14.86
N LEU A 40 -21.79 16.22 -13.71
CA LEU A 40 -20.80 16.83 -12.83
C LEU A 40 -19.51 17.07 -13.60
N SER A 41 -19.19 18.34 -13.78
CA SER A 41 -17.89 18.79 -14.24
C SER A 41 -16.84 18.23 -13.28
N THR A 42 -15.82 17.58 -13.86
CA THR A 42 -14.61 17.15 -13.18
C THR A 42 -14.05 18.29 -12.34
N SER A 43 -14.11 18.15 -11.03
CA SER A 43 -13.46 19.07 -10.10
C SER A 43 -11.97 19.06 -10.42
N LYS A 44 -11.44 20.19 -10.86
CA LYS A 44 -10.01 20.48 -10.90
C LYS A 44 -9.46 20.29 -9.50
N VAL A 45 -8.80 19.16 -9.26
CA VAL A 45 -7.96 18.95 -8.08
C VAL A 45 -6.83 19.95 -8.18
N LEU A 46 -6.81 20.89 -7.23
CA LEU A 46 -5.84 21.94 -7.08
C LEU A 46 -4.41 21.39 -7.07
N ARG A 47 -3.73 21.50 -8.21
CA ARG A 47 -2.28 21.59 -8.25
C ARG A 47 -1.93 23.07 -7.94
N LYS A 48 -1.66 23.38 -6.69
CA LYS A 48 -0.90 24.59 -6.33
C LYS A 48 0.47 24.13 -5.89
N ASP A 49 1.41 24.26 -6.82
CA ASP A 49 2.82 24.34 -6.51
C ASP A 49 3.04 25.61 -5.68
N HIS A 50 3.36 25.45 -4.41
CA HIS A 50 3.95 26.53 -3.62
C HIS A 50 5.47 26.48 -3.79
N GLY A 51 5.93 26.87 -4.96
CA GLY A 51 7.33 27.16 -5.24
C GLY A 51 7.53 28.67 -5.42
N GLY A 52 8.53 29.19 -4.73
CA GLY A 52 8.89 30.60 -4.74
C GLY A 52 9.12 31.15 -6.15
N LYS A 53 8.78 32.43 -6.32
CA LYS A 53 8.97 33.21 -7.53
C LYS A 53 10.44 33.23 -7.98
N HIS A 54 10.75 32.51 -9.04
CA HIS A 54 11.82 32.86 -9.96
C HIS A 54 11.19 33.04 -11.34
N GLN A 55 11.08 34.32 -11.73
CA GLN A 55 10.81 34.71 -13.11
C GLN A 55 12.01 34.31 -13.98
N THR A 56 11.85 33.29 -14.79
CA THR A 56 12.65 33.07 -15.98
C THR A 56 11.76 33.26 -17.20
N SER A 57 12.08 34.28 -18.00
CA SER A 57 11.45 34.56 -19.28
C SER A 57 11.63 33.37 -20.23
N PHE A 58 10.55 32.71 -20.60
CA PHE A 58 10.55 31.75 -21.70
C PHE A 58 10.33 32.49 -23.01
N THR A 59 11.36 32.49 -23.85
CA THR A 59 11.27 32.86 -25.27
C THR A 59 10.40 31.83 -25.99
N ASN A 60 9.43 32.31 -26.79
CA ASN A 60 8.57 31.52 -27.66
C ASN A 60 9.40 30.68 -28.63
N GLY A 61 9.60 29.39 -28.30
CA GLY A 61 9.97 28.37 -29.28
C GLY A 61 8.68 27.82 -29.89
N ALA A 62 8.58 27.83 -31.22
CA ALA A 62 7.47 27.30 -31.97
C ALA A 62 7.18 25.87 -31.56
N ALA A 63 5.96 25.61 -31.06
CA ALA A 63 5.47 24.25 -30.79
C ALA A 63 5.36 23.50 -32.12
N THR A 64 6.24 22.55 -32.35
CA THR A 64 6.07 21.54 -33.41
C THR A 64 4.92 20.63 -32.96
N ASN A 65 3.77 20.76 -33.61
CA ASN A 65 2.64 19.82 -33.51
C ASN A 65 3.06 18.47 -34.07
N SER A 66 3.82 17.66 -33.31
CA SER A 66 3.92 16.24 -33.57
C SER A 66 2.71 15.57 -32.90
N ALA A 67 1.89 14.84 -33.67
CA ALA A 67 0.82 14.00 -33.12
C ALA A 67 1.37 13.15 -31.95
N PRO A 68 0.60 12.94 -30.87
CA PRO A 68 1.05 12.12 -29.75
C PRO A 68 1.47 10.76 -30.25
N LYS A 69 2.70 10.34 -29.91
CA LYS A 69 3.31 9.12 -30.40
C LYS A 69 2.51 7.92 -29.85
N GLU A 70 1.86 7.19 -30.73
CA GLU A 70 1.17 5.95 -30.38
C GLU A 70 2.21 4.86 -30.05
N ILE A 71 2.00 4.12 -28.98
CA ILE A 71 2.81 3.01 -28.52
C ILE A 71 2.04 1.72 -28.81
N GLU A 72 2.59 0.82 -29.61
CA GLU A 72 2.06 -0.52 -29.83
C GLU A 72 2.99 -1.55 -29.20
N THR A 73 2.43 -2.47 -28.41
CA THR A 73 3.19 -3.47 -27.66
C THR A 73 2.33 -4.71 -27.40
N ASP A 74 2.95 -5.87 -27.19
CA ASP A 74 2.21 -7.08 -26.79
C ASP A 74 1.70 -6.96 -25.37
N VAL A 75 2.57 -6.49 -24.47
CA VAL A 75 2.31 -6.34 -23.05
C VAL A 75 2.59 -4.91 -22.61
N LEU A 76 1.60 -4.29 -21.99
CA LEU A 76 1.75 -2.99 -21.34
C LEU A 76 1.68 -3.17 -19.82
N ILE A 77 2.70 -2.67 -19.14
CA ILE A 77 2.77 -2.67 -17.67
C ILE A 77 2.57 -1.23 -17.17
N VAL A 78 1.75 -1.04 -16.13
CA VAL A 78 1.57 0.26 -15.48
C VAL A 78 2.23 0.26 -14.12
N GLY A 79 3.30 1.06 -13.99
CA GLY A 79 4.14 1.19 -12.79
C GLY A 79 5.51 0.52 -12.91
N ALA A 80 6.57 1.27 -12.59
CA ALA A 80 7.98 0.82 -12.64
C ALA A 80 8.61 0.63 -11.24
N GLY A 81 7.82 0.15 -10.28
CA GLY A 81 8.30 -0.35 -9.00
C GLY A 81 8.81 -1.80 -9.10
N PHE A 82 9.00 -2.46 -7.95
CA PHE A 82 9.46 -3.86 -7.91
C PHE A 82 8.64 -4.77 -8.82
N GLY A 83 7.30 -4.65 -8.84
CA GLY A 83 6.44 -5.51 -9.67
C GLY A 83 6.62 -5.30 -11.17
N GLY A 84 6.60 -4.05 -11.61
CA GLY A 84 6.72 -3.73 -13.04
C GLY A 84 8.10 -4.08 -13.61
N VAL A 85 9.15 -3.83 -12.84
CA VAL A 85 10.53 -4.19 -13.22
C VAL A 85 10.70 -5.71 -13.29
N TYR A 86 10.18 -6.46 -12.31
CA TYR A 86 10.18 -7.92 -12.33
C TYR A 86 9.49 -8.47 -13.58
N LEU A 87 8.28 -8.02 -13.85
CA LEU A 87 7.47 -8.48 -14.97
C LEU A 87 8.06 -8.09 -16.33
N LEU A 88 8.61 -6.86 -16.44
CA LEU A 88 9.29 -6.45 -17.67
C LEU A 88 10.44 -7.40 -18.00
N HIS A 89 11.30 -7.70 -17.03
CA HIS A 89 12.43 -8.62 -17.25
C HIS A 89 11.93 -10.02 -17.65
N ARG A 90 11.00 -10.60 -16.89
CA ARG A 90 10.48 -11.94 -17.15
C ARG A 90 9.81 -12.07 -18.52
N LEU A 91 8.96 -11.12 -18.89
CA LEU A 91 8.19 -11.18 -20.14
C LEU A 91 9.03 -10.80 -21.36
N ARG A 92 9.91 -9.79 -21.25
CA ARG A 92 10.76 -9.33 -22.34
C ARG A 92 11.94 -10.26 -22.58
N ASP A 93 12.73 -10.53 -21.52
CA ASP A 93 14.04 -11.17 -21.68
C ASP A 93 13.94 -12.69 -21.68
N GLU A 94 12.98 -13.28 -20.96
CA GLU A 94 12.82 -14.73 -20.91
C GLU A 94 11.80 -15.24 -21.94
N LEU A 95 10.69 -14.51 -22.19
CA LEU A 95 9.64 -14.95 -23.13
C LEU A 95 9.67 -14.24 -24.48
N GLY A 96 10.47 -13.18 -24.64
CA GLY A 96 10.66 -12.50 -25.93
C GLY A 96 9.49 -11.60 -26.37
N PHE A 97 8.57 -11.22 -25.47
CA PHE A 97 7.49 -10.28 -25.78
C PHE A 97 8.01 -8.86 -26.02
N ASN A 98 7.33 -8.10 -26.88
CA ASN A 98 7.47 -6.65 -26.90
C ASN A 98 6.73 -6.09 -25.68
N VAL A 99 7.47 -5.53 -24.73
CA VAL A 99 6.93 -5.03 -23.45
C VAL A 99 7.26 -3.56 -23.29
N LYS A 100 6.28 -2.75 -22.90
CA LYS A 100 6.48 -1.36 -22.47
C LYS A 100 5.89 -1.13 -21.08
N VAL A 101 6.51 -0.19 -20.36
CA VAL A 101 6.06 0.22 -19.03
C VAL A 101 5.70 1.70 -19.06
N LEU A 102 4.54 2.07 -18.53
CA LEU A 102 4.16 3.45 -18.24
C LEU A 102 4.38 3.73 -16.74
N GLU A 103 5.21 4.71 -16.42
CA GLU A 103 5.50 5.13 -15.04
C GLU A 103 5.09 6.59 -14.84
N ALA A 104 4.34 6.87 -13.76
CA ALA A 104 3.90 8.21 -13.43
C ALA A 104 5.03 9.09 -12.89
N GLY A 105 6.07 8.48 -12.35
CA GLY A 105 7.26 9.16 -11.84
C GLY A 105 8.31 9.39 -12.93
N LYS A 106 9.38 10.05 -12.51
CA LYS A 106 10.53 10.40 -13.38
C LYS A 106 11.61 9.32 -13.41
N ASP A 107 11.50 8.32 -12.55
CA ASP A 107 12.50 7.26 -12.43
C ASP A 107 11.90 5.96 -11.93
N LEU A 108 12.68 4.87 -11.98
CA LEU A 108 12.36 3.57 -11.42
C LEU A 108 12.24 3.63 -9.89
N GLY A 109 11.61 2.61 -9.31
CA GLY A 109 11.61 2.41 -7.87
C GLY A 109 10.22 2.44 -7.21
N GLY A 110 9.20 2.94 -7.90
CA GLY A 110 7.84 3.02 -7.36
C GLY A 110 7.81 3.77 -6.03
N ILE A 111 7.42 3.10 -4.93
CA ILE A 111 7.36 3.72 -3.60
C ILE A 111 8.70 4.32 -3.14
N TRP A 112 9.84 3.78 -3.58
CA TRP A 112 11.19 4.29 -3.25
C TRP A 112 11.62 5.48 -4.09
N HIS A 113 10.95 5.74 -5.20
CA HIS A 113 11.04 7.00 -5.93
C HIS A 113 10.22 8.09 -5.24
N TRP A 114 8.98 7.77 -4.82
CA TRP A 114 8.05 8.73 -4.25
C TRP A 114 8.29 9.07 -2.77
N ASN A 115 8.79 8.12 -1.97
CA ASN A 115 8.96 8.27 -0.52
C ASN A 115 10.43 8.51 -0.15
N CYS A 116 10.87 9.75 -0.31
CA CYS A 116 12.21 10.21 0.07
C CYS A 116 12.23 11.00 1.39
N TYR A 117 11.19 10.82 2.23
CA TYR A 117 11.11 11.47 3.54
C TYR A 117 12.23 10.99 4.49
N PRO A 118 12.61 11.80 5.50
CA PRO A 118 13.70 11.44 6.41
C PRO A 118 13.40 10.14 7.16
N GLY A 119 14.39 9.25 7.20
CA GLY A 119 14.26 7.94 7.84
C GLY A 119 13.55 6.86 7.03
N ALA A 120 13.06 7.16 5.82
CA ALA A 120 12.39 6.17 4.97
C ALA A 120 13.31 4.97 4.71
N ARG A 121 12.84 3.78 5.12
CA ARG A 121 13.58 2.52 5.01
C ARG A 121 12.67 1.32 4.98
N VAL A 122 13.21 0.19 4.52
CA VAL A 122 12.51 -1.09 4.59
C VAL A 122 12.35 -1.55 6.04
N ASP A 123 11.35 -2.37 6.28
CA ASP A 123 11.09 -3.08 7.54
C ASP A 123 11.16 -4.60 7.38
N SER A 124 11.52 -5.07 6.19
CA SER A 124 11.91 -6.45 5.92
C SER A 124 13.43 -6.52 5.76
N PRO A 125 14.12 -7.45 6.44
CA PRO A 125 15.58 -7.51 6.38
C PRO A 125 16.09 -7.96 5.01
N ILE A 126 17.32 -7.60 4.67
CA ILE A 126 18.01 -8.17 3.53
C ILE A 126 18.39 -9.63 3.86
N PRO A 127 18.25 -10.60 2.90
CA PRO A 127 17.87 -10.45 1.50
C PRO A 127 16.37 -10.67 1.21
N VAL A 128 15.48 -10.61 2.21
CA VAL A 128 14.02 -10.72 1.95
C VAL A 128 13.56 -9.62 0.99
N TYR A 129 14.09 -8.39 1.15
CA TYR A 129 13.74 -7.24 0.34
C TYR A 129 14.67 -7.06 -0.87
N GLU A 130 14.88 -8.13 -1.63
CA GLU A 130 15.76 -8.19 -2.80
C GLU A 130 15.15 -9.09 -3.87
N TYR A 131 15.42 -8.81 -5.17
CA TYR A 131 15.03 -9.71 -6.26
C TYR A 131 15.78 -11.04 -6.16
N SER A 132 15.10 -12.13 -6.50
CA SER A 132 15.70 -13.47 -6.57
C SER A 132 16.55 -13.71 -7.84
N PHE A 133 16.70 -12.71 -8.70
CA PHE A 133 17.51 -12.80 -9.94
C PHE A 133 19.01 -12.93 -9.63
N PRO A 134 19.66 -14.04 -10.06
CA PRO A 134 21.08 -14.26 -9.77
C PRO A 134 22.01 -13.17 -10.32
N GLU A 135 21.66 -12.58 -11.48
CA GLU A 135 22.41 -11.47 -12.09
C GLU A 135 22.36 -10.18 -11.28
N ILE A 136 21.38 -10.04 -10.38
CA ILE A 136 21.26 -8.91 -9.47
C ILE A 136 21.94 -9.21 -8.15
N TRP A 137 21.45 -10.21 -7.39
CA TRP A 137 21.94 -10.43 -6.02
C TRP A 137 23.41 -10.87 -5.96
N LYS A 138 23.95 -11.52 -6.99
CA LYS A 138 25.39 -11.86 -7.02
C LYS A 138 26.31 -10.65 -7.08
N THR A 139 25.83 -9.56 -7.65
CA THR A 139 26.63 -8.37 -7.99
C THR A 139 26.33 -7.13 -7.15
N TRP A 140 25.34 -7.20 -6.25
CA TRP A 140 24.99 -6.12 -5.32
C TRP A 140 25.33 -6.49 -3.88
N THR A 141 25.68 -5.50 -3.06
CA THR A 141 25.84 -5.63 -1.60
C THR A 141 25.20 -4.45 -0.90
N TRP A 142 24.57 -4.71 0.23
CA TRP A 142 23.88 -3.72 1.03
C TRP A 142 24.74 -3.20 2.18
N SER A 143 24.54 -1.95 2.60
CA SER A 143 25.27 -1.34 3.71
C SER A 143 24.76 -1.80 5.08
N CYS A 144 23.49 -2.21 5.17
CA CYS A 144 22.88 -2.56 6.45
C CYS A 144 21.68 -3.52 6.27
N LYS A 145 21.22 -4.09 7.39
CA LYS A 145 20.14 -5.07 7.47
C LYS A 145 18.79 -4.52 6.96
N TYR A 146 18.52 -3.24 7.22
CA TYR A 146 17.31 -2.53 6.78
C TYR A 146 17.72 -1.26 6.03
N PRO A 147 18.01 -1.35 4.72
CA PRO A 147 18.49 -0.21 3.93
C PRO A 147 17.45 0.89 3.79
N GLY A 148 17.96 2.13 3.71
CA GLY A 148 17.14 3.32 3.49
C GLY A 148 16.81 3.57 2.02
N TRP A 149 15.89 4.50 1.78
CA TRP A 149 15.39 4.85 0.45
C TRP A 149 16.51 5.23 -0.54
N ALA A 150 17.53 5.95 -0.08
CA ALA A 150 18.63 6.38 -0.95
C ALA A 150 19.46 5.18 -1.47
N GLU A 151 19.64 4.15 -0.66
CA GLU A 151 20.32 2.91 -1.09
C GLU A 151 19.42 2.07 -2.00
N LEU A 152 18.12 2.05 -1.73
CA LEU A 152 17.15 1.39 -2.62
C LEU A 152 17.08 2.05 -4.00
N ARG A 153 17.21 3.37 -4.10
CA ARG A 153 17.33 4.03 -5.41
C ARG A 153 18.59 3.59 -6.16
N LYS A 154 19.74 3.51 -5.47
CA LYS A 154 20.98 2.96 -6.04
C LYS A 154 20.83 1.50 -6.46
N TYR A 155 20.06 0.73 -5.70
CA TYR A 155 19.74 -0.65 -6.08
C TYR A 155 18.93 -0.71 -7.38
N PHE A 156 17.95 0.17 -7.59
CA PHE A 156 17.24 0.27 -8.86
C PHE A 156 18.12 0.74 -10.02
N ASP A 157 19.09 1.63 -9.77
CA ASP A 157 20.09 1.99 -10.79
C ASP A 157 20.94 0.78 -11.17
N HIS A 158 21.40 0.00 -10.18
CA HIS A 158 22.12 -1.25 -10.42
C HIS A 158 21.26 -2.28 -11.20
N VAL A 159 19.99 -2.44 -10.84
CA VAL A 159 19.05 -3.30 -11.59
C VAL A 159 18.93 -2.82 -13.05
N ASN A 160 18.84 -1.52 -13.26
CA ASN A 160 18.81 -0.97 -14.62
C ASN A 160 20.12 -1.19 -15.39
N GLU A 161 21.27 -1.06 -14.76
CA GLU A 161 22.57 -1.35 -15.38
C GLU A 161 22.66 -2.81 -15.85
N ARG A 162 22.13 -3.73 -15.07
CA ARG A 162 22.17 -5.17 -15.37
C ARG A 162 21.12 -5.60 -16.40
N LEU A 163 19.90 -5.07 -16.28
CA LEU A 163 18.74 -5.56 -17.05
C LEU A 163 18.24 -4.56 -18.11
N GLN A 164 18.87 -3.38 -18.25
CA GLN A 164 18.50 -2.36 -19.23
C GLN A 164 17.00 -2.01 -19.20
N ILE A 165 16.45 -1.80 -18.01
CA ILE A 165 15.00 -1.60 -17.77
C ILE A 165 14.51 -0.29 -18.38
N LYS A 166 15.22 0.83 -18.16
CA LYS A 166 14.78 2.19 -18.55
C LYS A 166 14.53 2.36 -20.05
N LYS A 167 15.14 1.53 -20.92
CA LYS A 167 14.94 1.62 -22.38
C LYS A 167 13.49 1.31 -22.83
N ASP A 168 12.74 0.57 -22.00
CA ASP A 168 11.36 0.16 -22.27
C ASP A 168 10.35 0.82 -21.32
N VAL A 169 10.77 1.84 -20.56
CA VAL A 169 9.91 2.61 -19.66
C VAL A 169 9.66 4.00 -20.22
N VAL A 170 8.40 4.40 -20.24
CA VAL A 170 7.97 5.76 -20.53
C VAL A 170 7.64 6.44 -19.19
N PHE A 171 8.48 7.37 -18.81
CA PHE A 171 8.33 8.16 -17.59
C PHE A 171 7.40 9.36 -17.77
N ASP A 172 6.98 9.99 -16.66
CA ASP A 172 6.00 11.09 -16.63
C ASP A 172 4.71 10.72 -17.39
N ALA A 173 4.29 9.46 -17.29
CA ALA A 173 3.21 8.86 -18.07
C ALA A 173 2.09 8.32 -17.15
N ALA A 174 1.47 9.21 -16.36
CA ALA A 174 0.36 8.84 -15.50
C ALA A 174 -0.86 8.39 -16.31
N VAL A 175 -1.32 7.16 -16.12
CA VAL A 175 -2.49 6.61 -16.82
C VAL A 175 -3.77 7.22 -16.28
N VAL A 176 -4.67 7.65 -17.19
CA VAL A 176 -5.95 8.29 -16.88
C VAL A 176 -7.16 7.60 -17.49
N SER A 177 -6.98 6.74 -18.50
CA SER A 177 -8.03 5.83 -18.98
C SER A 177 -7.45 4.55 -19.56
N SER A 178 -8.26 3.47 -19.49
CA SER A 178 -7.95 2.18 -20.11
C SER A 178 -9.26 1.54 -20.53
N ASP A 179 -9.40 1.34 -21.83
CA ASP A 179 -10.62 0.84 -22.46
C ASP A 179 -10.29 -0.40 -23.31
N PHE A 180 -11.10 -1.46 -23.21
CA PHE A 180 -10.93 -2.70 -23.97
C PHE A 180 -11.88 -2.78 -25.18
N ASP A 181 -11.33 -3.05 -26.35
CA ASP A 181 -12.11 -3.31 -27.56
C ASP A 181 -12.35 -4.82 -27.72
N LYS A 182 -13.60 -5.24 -27.66
CA LYS A 182 -14.00 -6.65 -27.77
C LYS A 182 -13.75 -7.25 -29.15
N GLN A 183 -13.79 -6.44 -30.21
CA GLN A 183 -13.64 -6.94 -31.60
C GLN A 183 -12.19 -7.24 -31.91
N THR A 184 -11.30 -6.34 -31.50
CA THR A 184 -9.86 -6.47 -31.74
C THR A 184 -9.14 -7.17 -30.59
N GLN A 185 -9.78 -7.35 -29.43
CA GLN A 185 -9.19 -7.87 -28.19
C GLN A 185 -7.98 -7.07 -27.71
N VAL A 186 -8.02 -5.75 -27.87
CA VAL A 186 -6.91 -4.82 -27.60
C VAL A 186 -7.34 -3.81 -26.52
N TRP A 187 -6.47 -3.58 -25.55
CA TRP A 187 -6.54 -2.48 -24.61
C TRP A 187 -6.00 -1.20 -25.24
N THR A 188 -6.73 -0.10 -25.11
CA THR A 188 -6.26 1.24 -25.41
C THR A 188 -6.11 2.03 -24.11
N VAL A 189 -4.89 2.41 -23.77
CA VAL A 189 -4.49 3.10 -22.55
C VAL A 189 -4.05 4.52 -22.86
N LYS A 190 -4.56 5.51 -22.11
CA LYS A 190 -4.21 6.92 -22.32
C LYS A 190 -3.57 7.51 -21.06
N THR A 191 -2.59 8.35 -21.27
CA THR A 191 -1.88 9.07 -20.21
C THR A 191 -2.37 10.51 -20.08
N GLU A 192 -2.09 11.14 -18.94
CA GLU A 192 -2.47 12.53 -18.64
C GLU A 192 -1.89 13.53 -19.65
N ASP A 193 -0.68 13.26 -20.17
CA ASP A 193 0.01 14.08 -21.16
C ASP A 193 -0.40 13.77 -22.62
N GLY A 194 -1.42 12.92 -22.81
CA GLY A 194 -2.05 12.63 -24.10
C GLY A 194 -1.41 11.53 -24.93
N LYS A 195 -0.40 10.80 -24.44
CA LYS A 195 0.10 9.61 -25.09
C LYS A 195 -0.97 8.50 -25.10
N THR A 196 -0.93 7.66 -26.13
CA THR A 196 -1.82 6.48 -26.28
C THR A 196 -0.96 5.23 -26.44
N ALA A 197 -1.31 4.18 -25.72
CA ALA A 197 -0.69 2.86 -25.86
C ALA A 197 -1.74 1.79 -26.16
N LYS A 198 -1.42 0.87 -27.05
CA LYS A 198 -2.26 -0.30 -27.39
C LYS A 198 -1.53 -1.58 -27.04
N CYS A 199 -2.24 -2.53 -26.43
CA CYS A 199 -1.66 -3.81 -26.04
C CYS A 199 -2.70 -4.92 -25.97
N ARG A 200 -2.26 -6.16 -26.13
CA ARG A 200 -3.08 -7.35 -25.90
C ARG A 200 -3.21 -7.66 -24.41
N TYR A 201 -2.13 -7.54 -23.66
CA TYR A 201 -2.08 -7.83 -22.23
C TYR A 201 -1.81 -6.55 -21.45
N LEU A 202 -2.67 -6.23 -20.47
CA LEU A 202 -2.52 -5.08 -19.59
C LEU A 202 -2.21 -5.55 -18.16
N ILE A 203 -1.06 -5.15 -17.63
CA ILE A 203 -0.64 -5.52 -16.28
C ILE A 203 -0.55 -4.26 -15.40
N LEU A 204 -1.32 -4.25 -14.31
CA LEU A 204 -1.36 -3.15 -13.37
C LEU A 204 -0.43 -3.44 -12.18
N ALA A 205 0.81 -2.95 -12.26
CA ALA A 205 1.82 -3.03 -11.20
C ALA A 205 1.89 -1.73 -10.38
N THR A 206 0.73 -1.11 -10.11
CA THR A 206 0.60 0.22 -9.49
C THR A 206 0.98 0.27 -8.01
N GLY A 207 1.18 -0.89 -7.38
CA GLY A 207 1.48 -1.00 -5.95
C GLY A 207 0.29 -0.67 -5.06
N PHE A 208 0.46 -0.88 -3.75
CA PHE A 208 -0.62 -0.74 -2.76
C PHE A 208 -0.76 0.70 -2.19
N ALA A 209 0.20 1.60 -2.46
CA ALA A 209 0.28 2.94 -1.87
C ALA A 209 0.35 4.06 -2.93
N ALA A 210 -0.37 3.89 -4.05
CA ALA A 210 -0.39 4.87 -5.13
C ALA A 210 -1.31 6.06 -4.84
N LYS A 211 -2.46 5.84 -4.18
CA LYS A 211 -3.42 6.91 -3.85
C LYS A 211 -3.18 7.42 -2.44
N ARG A 212 -2.73 8.68 -2.33
CA ARG A 212 -2.49 9.38 -1.05
C ARG A 212 -3.79 9.73 -0.36
N HIS A 213 -3.77 9.74 0.97
CA HIS A 213 -4.88 10.20 1.81
C HIS A 213 -4.52 11.51 2.52
N PHE A 214 -5.28 12.56 2.24
CA PHE A 214 -5.19 13.83 2.95
C PHE A 214 -6.37 13.96 3.92
N PRO A 215 -6.15 14.47 5.15
CA PRO A 215 -7.25 14.71 6.07
C PRO A 215 -8.15 15.84 5.56
N ASP A 216 -9.45 15.70 5.77
CA ASP A 216 -10.44 16.74 5.48
C ASP A 216 -10.55 17.71 6.66
N TRP A 217 -9.48 18.48 6.90
CA TRP A 217 -9.45 19.48 7.96
C TRP A 217 -9.67 20.87 7.42
N LYS A 218 -10.58 21.61 8.05
CA LYS A 218 -10.83 23.01 7.70
C LYS A 218 -9.52 23.82 7.77
N GLY A 219 -9.22 24.55 6.70
CA GLY A 219 -8.09 25.47 6.63
C GLY A 219 -6.74 24.79 6.37
N LEU A 220 -6.71 23.53 5.95
CA LEU A 220 -5.47 22.83 5.60
C LEU A 220 -4.67 23.60 4.52
N ASP A 221 -5.36 24.23 3.59
CA ASP A 221 -4.83 25.06 2.50
C ASP A 221 -4.39 26.47 2.93
N THR A 222 -4.70 26.86 4.17
CA THR A 222 -4.35 28.20 4.71
C THR A 222 -3.04 28.23 5.48
N PHE A 223 -2.44 27.08 5.72
CA PHE A 223 -1.18 26.99 6.46
C PHE A 223 -0.06 27.72 5.71
N GLN A 224 0.67 28.57 6.44
CA GLN A 224 1.73 29.42 5.87
C GLN A 224 3.15 28.84 6.02
N GLY A 225 3.31 27.81 6.85
CA GLY A 225 4.56 27.06 6.97
C GLY A 225 4.73 26.02 5.86
N GLU A 226 5.73 25.16 6.01
CA GLU A 226 5.97 24.06 5.09
C GLU A 226 5.08 22.86 5.42
N MET A 227 4.35 22.32 4.43
CA MET A 227 3.51 21.13 4.63
C MET A 227 3.72 20.13 3.50
N HIS A 228 4.10 18.91 3.87
CA HIS A 228 4.38 17.84 2.92
C HIS A 228 3.67 16.54 3.32
N HIS A 229 3.02 15.90 2.35
CA HIS A 229 2.67 14.48 2.49
C HIS A 229 3.94 13.65 2.28
N SER A 230 4.08 12.53 3.01
CA SER A 230 5.28 11.70 2.96
C SER A 230 5.73 11.30 1.55
N SER A 231 4.79 11.03 0.63
CA SER A 231 5.11 10.70 -0.76
C SER A 231 5.13 11.92 -1.71
N PHE A 232 5.17 13.10 -1.18
CA PHE A 232 5.48 14.36 -1.85
C PHE A 232 6.56 15.12 -1.08
N TRP A 233 7.41 14.39 -0.40
CA TRP A 233 8.55 14.97 0.29
C TRP A 233 9.54 15.51 -0.75
N PRO A 234 10.08 16.74 -0.58
CA PRO A 234 11.06 17.29 -1.49
C PRO A 234 12.32 16.40 -1.57
N GLU A 235 12.85 16.15 -2.75
CA GLU A 235 14.07 15.35 -2.94
C GLU A 235 15.29 15.98 -2.23
N GLY A 236 15.34 17.31 -2.13
CA GLY A 236 16.36 18.04 -1.37
C GLY A 236 16.19 17.99 0.14
N GLY A 237 15.14 17.29 0.63
CA GLY A 237 14.79 17.25 2.05
C GLY A 237 14.07 18.53 2.53
N VAL A 238 13.74 18.53 3.81
CA VAL A 238 13.17 19.68 4.54
C VAL A 238 14.07 19.94 5.74
N ASP A 239 14.62 21.15 5.83
CA ASP A 239 15.38 21.53 7.03
C ASP A 239 14.43 21.78 8.20
N VAL A 240 14.54 20.95 9.22
CA VAL A 240 13.76 21.04 10.48
C VAL A 240 14.55 21.65 11.63
N SER A 241 15.82 22.05 11.39
CA SER A 241 16.70 22.57 12.43
C SER A 241 16.15 23.89 13.01
N GLY A 242 15.96 23.90 14.32
CA GLY A 242 15.43 25.08 15.02
C GLY A 242 13.93 25.35 14.81
N LYS A 243 13.22 24.50 14.03
CA LYS A 243 11.79 24.64 13.73
C LYS A 243 10.91 23.83 14.69
N LYS A 244 9.67 24.27 14.85
CA LYS A 244 8.59 23.50 15.47
C LYS A 244 7.95 22.60 14.42
N VAL A 245 7.94 21.29 14.65
CA VAL A 245 7.50 20.29 13.68
C VAL A 245 6.29 19.55 14.20
N ALA A 246 5.27 19.37 13.35
CA ALA A 246 4.16 18.44 13.58
C ALA A 246 4.30 17.22 12.69
N VAL A 247 4.19 16.01 13.26
CA VAL A 247 4.05 14.76 12.52
C VAL A 247 2.64 14.22 12.74
N ILE A 248 1.87 14.09 11.65
CA ILE A 248 0.48 13.66 11.71
C ILE A 248 0.38 12.19 11.38
N GLY A 249 0.10 11.38 12.40
CA GLY A 249 -0.01 9.92 12.29
C GLY A 249 1.21 9.17 12.78
N THR A 250 0.96 7.95 13.25
CA THR A 250 1.95 7.02 13.84
C THR A 250 1.95 5.66 13.14
N GLY A 251 1.67 5.63 11.83
CA GLY A 251 2.03 4.50 10.98
C GLY A 251 3.54 4.44 10.75
N SER A 252 4.05 3.45 9.99
CA SER A 252 5.50 3.28 9.75
C SER A 252 6.18 4.57 9.29
N THR A 253 5.55 5.31 8.39
CA THR A 253 6.04 6.61 7.91
C THR A 253 6.18 7.63 9.04
N GLY A 254 5.14 7.76 9.88
CA GLY A 254 5.15 8.72 10.99
C GLY A 254 6.21 8.40 12.05
N ILE A 255 6.40 7.11 12.35
CA ILE A 255 7.45 6.63 13.24
C ILE A 255 8.84 7.00 12.69
N GLN A 256 9.08 6.74 11.40
CA GLN A 256 10.37 7.01 10.76
C GLN A 256 10.67 8.52 10.70
N ILE A 257 9.70 9.35 10.28
CA ILE A 257 9.86 10.82 10.23
C ILE A 257 10.09 11.39 11.63
N ALA A 258 9.31 10.95 12.63
CA ALA A 258 9.39 11.47 13.98
C ALA A 258 10.78 11.24 14.61
N GLN A 259 11.35 10.04 14.46
CA GLN A 259 12.70 9.71 14.95
C GLN A 259 13.77 10.63 14.34
N GLU A 260 13.68 10.91 13.04
CA GLU A 260 14.67 11.77 12.37
C GLU A 260 14.46 13.25 12.76
N CYS A 261 13.21 13.73 12.79
CA CYS A 261 12.92 15.11 13.23
C CYS A 261 13.30 15.35 14.70
N ALA A 262 13.16 14.36 15.58
CA ALA A 262 13.53 14.45 16.99
C ALA A 262 15.02 14.73 17.25
N LYS A 263 15.88 14.57 16.25
CA LYS A 263 17.32 14.84 16.36
C LYS A 263 17.63 16.33 16.36
N ASN A 264 16.92 17.12 15.52
CA ASN A 264 17.31 18.49 15.21
C ASN A 264 16.18 19.52 15.36
N ALA A 265 14.91 19.10 15.46
CA ALA A 265 13.78 20.02 15.65
C ALA A 265 13.88 20.78 16.99
N LYS A 266 13.53 22.07 16.98
CA LYS A 266 13.38 22.88 18.21
C LYS A 266 12.31 22.29 19.12
N GLU A 267 11.18 21.89 18.50
CA GLU A 267 10.06 21.22 19.15
C GLU A 267 9.43 20.24 18.17
N LEU A 268 9.09 19.03 18.64
CA LEU A 268 8.37 18.05 17.85
C LEU A 268 7.07 17.68 18.55
N THR A 269 5.96 17.77 17.84
CA THR A 269 4.66 17.28 18.31
C THR A 269 4.16 16.18 17.37
N VAL A 270 3.96 14.98 17.92
CA VAL A 270 3.40 13.83 17.21
C VAL A 270 1.89 13.76 17.48
N PHE A 271 1.08 13.82 16.44
CA PHE A 271 -0.38 13.72 16.53
C PHE A 271 -0.80 12.27 16.25
N GLN A 272 -1.18 11.57 17.31
CA GLN A 272 -1.51 10.14 17.29
C GLN A 272 -3.00 9.90 17.41
N ARG A 273 -3.60 9.17 16.46
CA ARG A 273 -4.98 8.68 16.56
C ARG A 273 -5.07 7.32 17.25
N THR A 274 -4.14 6.44 16.94
CA THR A 274 -4.05 5.08 17.48
C THR A 274 -2.57 4.75 17.68
N PRO A 275 -2.16 4.19 18.83
CA PRO A 275 -0.79 3.75 19.03
C PRO A 275 -0.36 2.75 17.97
N ASN A 276 0.86 2.88 17.47
CA ASN A 276 1.50 1.82 16.70
C ASN A 276 2.26 0.92 17.68
N LEU A 277 2.05 -0.38 17.56
CA LEU A 277 2.70 -1.37 18.40
C LEU A 277 4.08 -1.69 17.82
N CYS A 278 5.00 -0.70 17.88
CA CYS A 278 6.32 -0.80 17.26
C CYS A 278 7.18 -1.87 17.91
N LEU A 279 7.99 -2.52 17.07
CA LEU A 279 8.96 -3.54 17.47
C LEU A 279 10.39 -3.01 17.30
N PRO A 280 11.34 -3.50 18.10
CA PRO A 280 12.74 -3.09 17.95
C PRO A 280 13.28 -3.52 16.59
N MET A 281 13.87 -2.59 15.85
CA MET A 281 14.41 -2.87 14.51
C MET A 281 15.63 -3.80 14.57
N GLN A 282 16.50 -3.62 15.55
CA GLN A 282 17.81 -4.29 15.61
C GLN A 282 18.58 -4.10 14.29
N GLN A 283 18.77 -2.81 13.92
CA GLN A 283 19.55 -2.41 12.75
C GLN A 283 21.00 -2.86 12.92
N ALA A 284 21.59 -3.38 11.86
CA ALA A 284 23.00 -3.80 11.84
C ALA A 284 23.64 -3.39 10.52
N SER A 285 24.89 -2.95 10.60
CA SER A 285 25.75 -2.76 9.42
C SER A 285 26.13 -4.13 8.84
N LEU A 286 26.19 -4.21 7.53
CA LEU A 286 26.59 -5.42 6.80
C LEU A 286 27.89 -5.16 6.06
N THR A 287 28.87 -6.04 6.22
CA THR A 287 30.10 -5.97 5.44
C THR A 287 29.93 -6.72 4.11
N SER A 288 30.64 -6.26 3.08
CA SER A 288 30.62 -6.93 1.78
C SER A 288 31.14 -8.37 1.87
N LYS A 289 32.09 -8.64 2.76
CA LYS A 289 32.65 -9.98 2.99
C LYS A 289 31.58 -10.94 3.54
N GLU A 290 30.94 -10.56 4.64
CA GLU A 290 29.88 -11.39 5.26
C GLU A 290 28.74 -11.67 4.27
N GLN A 291 28.35 -10.67 3.47
CA GLN A 291 27.32 -10.87 2.47
C GLN A 291 27.78 -11.80 1.35
N GLN A 292 29.02 -11.65 0.89
CA GLN A 292 29.56 -12.51 -0.16
C GLN A 292 29.62 -13.98 0.27
N GLU A 293 30.01 -14.26 1.51
CA GLU A 293 30.00 -15.60 2.10
C GLU A 293 28.56 -16.18 2.15
N ARG A 294 27.58 -15.37 2.54
CA ARG A 294 26.17 -15.79 2.62
C ARG A 294 25.48 -15.96 1.27
N LYS A 295 26.01 -15.39 0.19
CA LYS A 295 25.39 -15.48 -1.15
C LYS A 295 25.39 -16.89 -1.73
N GLU A 296 26.21 -17.78 -1.25
CA GLU A 296 26.17 -19.20 -1.61
C GLU A 296 24.82 -19.83 -1.28
N ASP A 297 24.16 -19.37 -0.20
CA ASP A 297 22.86 -19.86 0.27
C ASP A 297 21.65 -19.10 -0.32
N TYR A 298 21.85 -17.98 -1.03
CA TYR A 298 20.75 -17.12 -1.47
C TYR A 298 19.74 -17.82 -2.36
N ALA A 299 20.19 -18.66 -3.29
CA ALA A 299 19.28 -19.40 -4.15
C ALA A 299 18.34 -20.34 -3.36
N GLN A 300 18.86 -20.96 -2.28
CA GLN A 300 18.05 -21.76 -1.38
C GLN A 300 17.15 -20.88 -0.51
N PHE A 301 17.70 -19.82 0.05
CA PHE A 301 16.93 -18.84 0.84
C PHE A 301 15.69 -18.31 0.08
N PHE A 302 15.83 -17.95 -1.20
CA PHE A 302 14.70 -17.45 -2.00
C PHE A 302 13.64 -18.52 -2.26
N ARG A 303 14.00 -19.81 -2.28
CA ARG A 303 13.02 -20.91 -2.31
C ARG A 303 12.35 -21.10 -0.96
N ASP A 304 13.13 -21.13 0.12
CA ASP A 304 12.63 -21.44 1.46
C ASP A 304 11.66 -20.39 1.98
N ARG A 305 11.87 -19.09 1.68
CA ARG A 305 10.93 -18.02 2.08
C ARG A 305 9.52 -18.23 1.52
N LEU A 306 9.36 -19.00 0.44
CA LEU A 306 8.05 -19.30 -0.15
C LEU A 306 7.29 -20.40 0.61
N THR A 307 7.94 -21.13 1.49
CA THR A 307 7.35 -22.25 2.27
C THR A 307 6.83 -21.80 3.62
N THR A 308 7.10 -20.58 4.04
CA THR A 308 6.67 -19.99 5.31
C THR A 308 5.38 -19.19 5.16
N PHE A 309 4.66 -19.01 6.26
CA PHE A 309 3.36 -18.32 6.25
C PHE A 309 3.43 -16.90 5.66
N ALA A 310 4.42 -16.11 6.03
CA ALA A 310 4.53 -14.70 5.66
C ALA A 310 5.62 -14.38 4.63
N GLY A 311 6.29 -15.37 4.08
CA GLY A 311 7.37 -15.17 3.10
C GLY A 311 8.68 -14.66 3.70
N PHE A 312 8.92 -14.93 4.98
CA PHE A 312 10.16 -14.62 5.71
C PHE A 312 10.97 -15.90 5.97
N PRO A 313 12.27 -15.82 6.33
CA PRO A 313 13.09 -16.99 6.66
C PRO A 313 12.80 -17.56 8.06
N PHE A 314 11.63 -17.30 8.59
CA PHE A 314 11.12 -17.79 9.86
C PHE A 314 9.60 -17.94 9.78
N ASP A 315 9.03 -18.77 10.66
CA ASP A 315 7.62 -19.06 10.68
C ASP A 315 7.12 -19.17 12.14
N PHE A 316 5.81 -19.28 12.31
CA PHE A 316 5.20 -19.44 13.62
C PHE A 316 5.69 -20.73 14.32
N ILE A 317 5.87 -20.63 15.63
CA ILE A 317 6.08 -21.76 16.51
C ILE A 317 4.84 -22.66 16.46
N GLN A 318 5.02 -23.96 16.18
CA GLN A 318 3.93 -24.91 15.94
C GLN A 318 3.24 -25.41 17.23
N ARG A 319 3.23 -24.60 18.29
CA ARG A 319 2.47 -24.81 19.52
C ARG A 319 1.65 -23.58 19.87
N GLU A 320 0.67 -23.75 20.74
CA GLU A 320 -0.20 -22.66 21.19
C GLU A 320 0.40 -21.96 22.42
N THR A 321 0.03 -20.70 22.62
CA THR A 321 0.52 -19.87 23.74
C THR A 321 0.24 -20.50 25.11
N LYS A 322 -0.88 -21.23 25.24
CA LYS A 322 -1.27 -21.93 26.47
C LYS A 322 -0.45 -23.18 26.78
N ASP A 323 0.28 -23.71 25.81
CA ASP A 323 1.09 -24.93 25.99
C ASP A 323 2.35 -24.65 26.83
N ASP A 324 2.77 -23.38 26.93
CA ASP A 324 3.92 -22.95 27.72
C ASP A 324 3.48 -22.34 29.07
N THR A 325 4.28 -22.55 30.11
CA THR A 325 4.12 -21.83 31.39
C THR A 325 4.38 -20.32 31.20
N PRO A 326 3.93 -19.45 32.12
CA PRO A 326 4.24 -18.02 32.05
C PRO A 326 5.73 -17.71 31.91
N GLU A 327 6.60 -18.48 32.61
CA GLU A 327 8.04 -18.30 32.60
C GLU A 327 8.67 -18.74 31.27
N GLU A 328 8.20 -19.83 30.67
CA GLU A 328 8.64 -20.29 29.35
C GLU A 328 8.22 -19.31 28.27
N ARG A 329 6.97 -18.84 28.32
CA ARG A 329 6.41 -17.85 27.42
C ARG A 329 7.19 -16.52 27.48
N GLU A 330 7.51 -16.03 28.68
CA GLU A 330 8.34 -14.83 28.87
C GLU A 330 9.72 -14.99 28.20
N LYS A 331 10.36 -16.15 28.34
CA LYS A 331 11.65 -16.43 27.70
C LYS A 331 11.56 -16.40 26.17
N VAL A 332 10.48 -16.98 25.59
CA VAL A 332 10.24 -16.93 24.15
C VAL A 332 10.06 -15.49 23.68
N PHE A 333 9.24 -14.72 24.39
CA PHE A 333 9.00 -13.32 24.01
C PHE A 333 10.25 -12.46 24.15
N GLU A 334 11.05 -12.63 25.22
CA GLU A 334 12.32 -11.91 25.39
C GLU A 334 13.30 -12.24 24.25
N GLN A 335 13.46 -13.51 23.89
CA GLN A 335 14.30 -13.91 22.77
C GLN A 335 13.86 -13.24 21.47
N LEU A 336 12.56 -13.30 21.11
CA LEU A 336 12.02 -12.72 19.88
C LEU A 336 12.14 -11.19 19.86
N TRP A 337 12.03 -10.55 21.04
CA TRP A 337 12.23 -9.11 21.20
C TRP A 337 13.67 -8.71 20.97
N GLU A 338 14.62 -9.45 21.54
CA GLU A 338 16.07 -9.21 21.38
C GLU A 338 16.54 -9.45 19.94
N GLU A 339 16.01 -10.47 19.28
CA GLU A 339 16.30 -10.72 17.87
C GLU A 339 15.73 -9.62 16.95
N GLY A 340 14.64 -8.98 17.36
CA GLY A 340 14.04 -7.82 16.72
C GLY A 340 13.38 -8.10 15.35
N GLY A 341 13.20 -7.03 14.60
CA GLY A 341 12.44 -7.10 13.36
C GLY A 341 11.00 -7.54 13.59
N PHE A 342 10.45 -8.35 12.70
CA PHE A 342 9.08 -8.85 12.83
C PHE A 342 8.96 -10.18 13.60
N LYS A 343 10.01 -10.60 14.32
CA LYS A 343 10.00 -11.93 14.93
C LYS A 343 8.95 -12.09 16.01
N LEU A 344 8.74 -11.12 16.90
CA LEU A 344 7.66 -11.18 17.89
C LEU A 344 6.26 -11.20 17.24
N TRP A 345 6.13 -10.78 15.99
CA TRP A 345 4.87 -10.79 15.25
C TRP A 345 4.69 -12.06 14.40
N LEU A 346 5.74 -12.54 13.70
CA LEU A 346 5.63 -13.57 12.66
C LEU A 346 6.45 -14.84 12.94
N ALA A 347 7.21 -14.89 14.05
CA ALA A 347 7.95 -16.06 14.51
C ALA A 347 7.53 -16.51 15.92
N THR A 348 6.37 -16.06 16.37
CA THR A 348 5.78 -16.35 17.67
C THR A 348 4.80 -17.54 17.60
N TYR A 349 4.00 -17.74 18.63
CA TYR A 349 3.01 -18.82 18.70
C TYR A 349 1.96 -18.72 17.59
N LYS A 350 1.53 -19.88 17.05
CA LYS A 350 0.63 -19.97 15.89
C LYS A 350 -0.78 -19.41 16.14
N ASP A 351 -1.20 -19.30 17.41
CA ASP A 351 -2.53 -18.85 17.82
C ASP A 351 -2.63 -17.34 18.05
N MET A 352 -1.53 -16.59 17.98
CA MET A 352 -1.47 -15.17 18.32
C MET A 352 -2.46 -14.30 17.52
N LEU A 353 -2.69 -14.59 16.24
CA LEU A 353 -3.63 -13.84 15.40
C LEU A 353 -5.07 -14.40 15.43
N PHE A 354 -5.30 -15.51 16.13
CA PHE A 354 -6.55 -16.26 16.11
C PHE A 354 -7.25 -16.30 17.48
N ASP A 355 -6.50 -16.28 18.57
CA ASP A 355 -7.01 -16.38 19.93
C ASP A 355 -6.80 -15.06 20.70
N LYS A 356 -7.84 -14.58 21.39
CA LYS A 356 -7.80 -13.30 22.11
C LYS A 356 -6.90 -13.33 23.35
N GLU A 357 -6.87 -14.46 24.07
CA GLU A 357 -6.05 -14.61 25.27
C GLU A 357 -4.57 -14.73 24.90
N ALA A 358 -4.27 -15.55 23.89
CA ALA A 358 -2.93 -15.62 23.31
C ALA A 358 -2.44 -14.24 22.85
N ASN A 359 -3.28 -13.50 22.15
CA ASN A 359 -2.98 -12.15 21.67
C ASN A 359 -2.76 -11.17 22.83
N ARG A 360 -3.55 -11.28 23.92
CA ARG A 360 -3.41 -10.45 25.10
C ARG A 360 -2.05 -10.63 25.76
N HIS A 361 -1.51 -11.83 25.86
CA HIS A 361 -0.17 -12.07 26.38
C HIS A 361 0.91 -11.36 25.57
N HIS A 362 0.81 -11.35 24.24
CA HIS A 362 1.73 -10.61 23.37
C HIS A 362 1.64 -9.10 23.58
N TYR A 363 0.42 -8.58 23.69
CA TYR A 363 0.20 -7.17 23.96
C TYR A 363 0.77 -6.74 25.31
N ASP A 364 0.51 -7.49 26.37
CA ASP A 364 0.97 -7.19 27.72
C ASP A 364 2.50 -7.18 27.82
N PHE A 365 3.15 -8.15 27.16
CA PHE A 365 4.59 -8.19 27.04
C PHE A 365 5.11 -6.95 26.30
N TRP A 366 4.56 -6.64 25.12
CA TRP A 366 4.92 -5.45 24.37
C TRP A 366 4.74 -4.18 25.19
N ALA A 367 3.60 -4.00 25.83
CA ALA A 367 3.31 -2.82 26.66
C ALA A 367 4.29 -2.70 27.84
N LYS A 368 4.63 -3.80 28.51
CA LYS A 368 5.64 -3.86 29.57
C LYS A 368 6.98 -3.33 29.06
N LYS A 369 7.48 -3.85 27.91
CA LYS A 369 8.77 -3.47 27.34
C LYS A 369 8.79 -1.99 26.94
N VAL A 370 7.75 -1.50 26.26
CA VAL A 370 7.66 -0.12 25.78
C VAL A 370 7.50 0.87 26.94
N ARG A 371 6.62 0.60 27.88
CA ARG A 371 6.36 1.48 29.02
C ARG A 371 7.59 1.66 29.92
N ALA A 372 8.47 0.66 29.98
CA ALA A 372 9.74 0.77 30.72
C ALA A 372 10.71 1.81 30.10
N ARG A 373 10.55 2.13 28.82
CA ARG A 373 11.42 3.06 28.06
C ARG A 373 10.93 4.52 28.11
N ILE A 374 9.72 4.78 28.61
CA ILE A 374 9.12 6.11 28.68
C ILE A 374 9.04 6.55 30.16
N ASN A 375 9.47 7.78 30.48
CA ASN A 375 9.47 8.26 31.88
C ASN A 375 8.12 8.88 32.26
N ASP A 376 7.55 9.72 31.39
CA ASP A 376 6.30 10.46 31.65
C ASP A 376 5.08 9.53 31.66
N PRO A 377 4.31 9.46 32.77
CA PRO A 377 3.16 8.56 32.88
C PRO A 377 2.04 8.90 31.88
N VAL A 378 1.83 10.17 31.54
CA VAL A 378 0.80 10.59 30.58
C VAL A 378 1.20 10.12 29.18
N LYS A 379 2.46 10.30 28.81
CA LYS A 379 2.97 9.81 27.51
C LYS A 379 2.94 8.29 27.43
N LYS A 380 3.24 7.57 28.54
CA LYS A 380 3.05 6.10 28.61
C LYS A 380 1.64 5.68 28.25
N ASP A 381 0.65 6.34 28.82
CA ASP A 381 -0.76 5.97 28.62
C ASP A 381 -1.28 6.32 27.22
N ILE A 382 -0.66 7.29 26.55
CA ILE A 382 -0.97 7.62 25.15
C ILE A 382 -0.27 6.66 24.19
N LEU A 383 1.04 6.38 24.39
CA LEU A 383 1.87 5.64 23.45
C LEU A 383 1.76 4.12 23.63
N ALA A 384 1.57 3.65 24.85
CA ALA A 384 1.43 2.25 25.23
C ALA A 384 0.39 2.08 26.33
N PRO A 385 -0.91 2.26 26.02
CA PRO A 385 -2.00 2.08 26.99
C PRO A 385 -1.99 0.65 27.53
N LEU A 386 -2.44 0.45 28.80
CA LEU A 386 -2.54 -0.89 29.37
C LEU A 386 -3.67 -1.72 28.75
N GLU A 387 -4.73 -1.03 28.28
CA GLU A 387 -5.80 -1.70 27.54
C GLU A 387 -5.58 -1.53 26.04
N PRO A 388 -5.50 -2.63 25.26
CA PRO A 388 -5.25 -2.58 23.85
C PRO A 388 -6.39 -1.89 23.08
N GLN A 389 -6.04 -0.94 22.22
CA GLN A 389 -7.00 -0.32 21.31
C GLN A 389 -7.35 -1.21 20.11
N HIS A 390 -6.55 -2.21 19.85
CA HIS A 390 -6.73 -3.28 18.87
C HIS A 390 -5.82 -4.46 19.24
N PRO A 391 -6.13 -5.68 18.80
CA PRO A 391 -5.26 -6.84 19.03
C PRO A 391 -3.85 -6.63 18.46
N PHE A 392 -2.86 -7.21 19.12
CA PHE A 392 -1.46 -7.16 18.67
C PHE A 392 -1.33 -7.77 17.27
N GLY A 393 -0.59 -7.09 16.38
CA GLY A 393 -0.31 -7.58 15.02
C GLY A 393 -1.45 -7.41 13.99
N THR A 394 -2.68 -7.02 14.40
CA THR A 394 -3.80 -6.78 13.46
C THR A 394 -3.74 -5.43 12.74
N LYS A 395 -2.92 -4.52 13.24
CA LYS A 395 -2.28 -3.44 12.44
C LYS A 395 -0.83 -3.79 12.30
N ARG A 396 -0.27 -3.60 11.09
CA ARG A 396 1.14 -3.89 10.87
C ARG A 396 2.02 -3.13 11.87
N PRO A 397 2.77 -3.83 12.72
CA PRO A 397 3.75 -3.19 13.59
C PRO A 397 4.79 -2.44 12.73
N SER A 398 5.27 -1.31 13.21
CA SER A 398 6.41 -0.62 12.62
C SER A 398 7.69 -1.06 13.31
N LEU A 399 8.83 -0.95 12.62
CA LEU A 399 10.12 -1.12 13.26
C LEU A 399 10.64 0.25 13.70
N GLU A 400 11.17 0.30 14.94
CA GLU A 400 11.70 1.53 15.53
C GLU A 400 13.08 1.30 16.15
N GLN A 401 13.80 2.35 16.43
CA GLN A 401 15.12 2.32 17.09
C GLN A 401 15.10 3.07 18.43
N ASP A 402 14.64 4.31 18.43
CA ASP A 402 14.59 5.22 19.57
C ASP A 402 13.27 6.02 19.64
N PHE A 403 12.23 5.53 18.98
CA PHE A 403 10.92 6.23 18.91
C PHE A 403 10.32 6.50 20.30
N TYR A 404 10.41 5.55 21.21
CA TYR A 404 9.80 5.71 22.53
C TYR A 404 10.67 6.55 23.46
N GLU A 405 12.00 6.38 23.42
CA GLU A 405 12.95 7.15 24.23
C GLU A 405 12.97 8.63 23.87
N MET A 406 12.71 8.97 22.60
CA MET A 406 12.72 10.38 22.17
C MET A 406 11.70 11.21 23.00
N PHE A 407 10.57 10.59 23.44
CA PHE A 407 9.55 11.27 24.24
C PHE A 407 10.01 11.63 25.67
N ASN A 408 11.17 11.16 26.10
CA ASN A 408 11.79 11.59 27.37
C ASN A 408 12.48 12.97 27.25
N LYS A 409 12.65 13.49 26.03
CA LYS A 409 13.14 14.84 25.81
C LYS A 409 12.01 15.85 26.09
N PRO A 410 12.34 17.02 26.73
CA PRO A 410 11.33 17.99 27.14
C PRO A 410 10.64 18.72 25.96
N ASN A 411 11.29 18.75 24.80
CA ASN A 411 10.81 19.41 23.59
C ASN A 411 10.03 18.46 22.66
N ILE A 412 9.78 17.21 23.06
CA ILE A 412 9.05 16.25 22.23
C ILE A 412 7.73 15.88 22.89
N ASN A 413 6.63 16.13 22.19
CA ASN A 413 5.27 15.99 22.68
C ASN A 413 4.49 14.96 21.85
N VAL A 414 3.45 14.38 22.48
CA VAL A 414 2.44 13.57 21.81
C VAL A 414 1.05 14.10 22.12
N VAL A 415 0.18 14.15 21.11
CA VAL A 415 -1.23 14.56 21.23
C VAL A 415 -2.11 13.39 20.81
N ASP A 416 -2.99 12.93 21.69
CA ASP A 416 -4.01 11.93 21.39
C ASP A 416 -5.18 12.58 20.65
N ILE A 417 -5.14 12.54 19.31
CA ILE A 417 -6.19 13.13 18.47
C ILE A 417 -7.44 12.24 18.33
N LYS A 418 -7.48 11.08 18.97
CA LYS A 418 -8.70 10.30 19.12
C LYS A 418 -9.59 10.91 20.23
N LYS A 419 -8.98 11.32 21.33
CA LYS A 419 -9.66 11.99 22.44
C LYS A 419 -9.84 13.49 22.19
N ASN A 420 -8.87 14.12 21.52
CA ASN A 420 -8.83 15.56 21.26
C ASN A 420 -8.60 15.82 19.75
N PRO A 421 -9.63 15.63 18.89
CA PRO A 421 -9.49 15.71 17.45
C PRO A 421 -8.97 17.05 16.95
N VAL A 422 -8.27 17.03 15.81
CA VAL A 422 -7.96 18.26 15.07
C VAL A 422 -9.26 18.81 14.47
N VAL A 423 -9.54 20.08 14.76
CA VAL A 423 -10.76 20.76 14.27
C VAL A 423 -10.47 21.77 13.18
N GLN A 424 -9.26 22.29 13.12
CA GLN A 424 -8.86 23.29 12.14
C GLN A 424 -7.34 23.39 12.02
N VAL A 425 -6.87 23.69 10.82
CA VAL A 425 -5.52 24.21 10.58
C VAL A 425 -5.62 25.73 10.40
N ARG A 426 -4.70 26.47 11.02
CA ARG A 426 -4.56 27.91 10.91
C ARG A 426 -3.24 28.26 10.21
N PRO A 427 -3.04 29.54 9.79
CA PRO A 427 -1.80 29.94 9.14
C PRO A 427 -0.51 29.59 9.90
N ASN A 428 -0.55 29.54 11.23
CA ASN A 428 0.60 29.29 12.10
C ASN A 428 0.52 27.97 12.92
N GLY A 429 -0.43 27.06 12.63
CA GLY A 429 -0.48 25.83 13.39
C GLY A 429 -1.79 25.05 13.33
N ILE A 430 -1.92 24.09 14.22
CA ILE A 430 -3.01 23.09 14.29
C ILE A 430 -3.84 23.36 15.54
N VAL A 431 -5.16 23.41 15.41
CA VAL A 431 -6.10 23.61 16.53
C VAL A 431 -6.82 22.30 16.83
N THR A 432 -6.77 21.88 18.08
CA THR A 432 -7.48 20.71 18.61
C THR A 432 -8.81 21.10 19.27
N ALA A 433 -9.68 20.12 19.56
CA ALA A 433 -11.05 20.34 20.05
C ALA A 433 -11.09 21.07 21.41
N ASP A 434 -10.07 20.96 22.23
CA ASP A 434 -9.85 21.73 23.47
C ASP A 434 -9.51 23.21 23.21
N ARG A 435 -9.54 23.66 21.94
CA ARG A 435 -9.19 24.99 21.45
C ARG A 435 -7.71 25.36 21.60
N LYS A 436 -6.85 24.41 21.91
CA LYS A 436 -5.41 24.65 21.96
C LYS A 436 -4.86 24.82 20.55
N LEU A 437 -4.10 25.89 20.34
CA LEU A 437 -3.29 26.09 19.14
C LEU A 437 -1.91 25.45 19.39
N HIS A 438 -1.54 24.50 18.55
CA HIS A 438 -0.20 23.94 18.47
C HIS A 438 0.52 24.68 17.34
N GLU A 439 1.32 25.68 17.71
CA GLU A 439 2.10 26.44 16.73
C GLU A 439 3.18 25.55 16.13
N VAL A 440 3.27 25.55 14.80
CA VAL A 440 4.26 24.76 14.07
C VAL A 440 4.74 25.50 12.81
N ASP A 441 5.97 25.25 12.42
CA ASP A 441 6.60 25.77 11.21
C ASP A 441 6.53 24.76 10.06
N VAL A 442 6.49 23.44 10.40
CA VAL A 442 6.48 22.33 9.44
C VAL A 442 5.42 21.32 9.84
N ILE A 443 4.61 20.89 8.87
CA ILE A 443 3.65 19.78 9.02
C ILE A 443 4.04 18.63 8.10
N ALA A 444 4.39 17.49 8.68
CA ALA A 444 4.59 16.23 7.99
C ALA A 444 3.30 15.38 8.03
N LEU A 445 2.63 15.25 6.90
CA LEU A 445 1.42 14.44 6.78
C LEU A 445 1.82 12.96 6.54
N ALA A 446 1.84 12.17 7.61
CA ALA A 446 2.01 10.72 7.58
C ALA A 446 0.63 10.02 7.66
N THR A 447 -0.34 10.55 6.93
CA THR A 447 -1.76 10.19 6.98
C THR A 447 -2.12 8.97 6.15
N GLY A 448 -1.12 8.41 5.45
CA GLY A 448 -1.22 7.15 4.72
C GLY A 448 -1.90 7.26 3.36
N PHE A 449 -2.48 6.13 2.93
CA PHE A 449 -2.94 5.93 1.57
C PHE A 449 -4.31 5.24 1.55
N ASP A 450 -5.06 5.44 0.47
CA ASP A 450 -6.14 4.54 0.07
C ASP A 450 -5.52 3.26 -0.50
N SER A 451 -5.15 2.37 0.43
CA SER A 451 -4.31 1.23 0.13
C SER A 451 -5.02 0.21 -0.76
N VAL A 452 -4.23 -0.51 -1.56
CA VAL A 452 -4.60 -1.61 -2.47
C VAL A 452 -5.46 -1.12 -3.65
N THR A 453 -6.67 -0.67 -3.43
CA THR A 453 -7.67 -0.39 -4.49
C THR A 453 -7.64 1.04 -5.00
N GLY A 454 -7.13 1.99 -4.19
CA GLY A 454 -7.23 3.41 -4.49
C GLY A 454 -6.52 3.84 -5.77
N GLY A 455 -5.35 3.29 -6.05
CA GLY A 455 -4.59 3.57 -7.28
C GLY A 455 -5.41 3.21 -8.53
N MET A 456 -5.87 1.97 -8.62
CA MET A 456 -6.63 1.45 -9.76
C MET A 456 -7.98 2.13 -9.97
N LYS A 457 -8.73 2.39 -8.89
CA LYS A 457 -10.03 3.08 -8.98
C LYS A 457 -9.93 4.49 -9.56
N ASN A 458 -8.72 5.10 -9.55
CA ASN A 458 -8.51 6.48 -9.99
C ASN A 458 -7.79 6.62 -11.34
N MET A 459 -7.46 5.51 -12.02
CA MET A 459 -6.78 5.55 -13.31
C MET A 459 -7.72 5.40 -14.53
N GLY A 460 -9.02 5.57 -14.34
CA GLY A 460 -10.01 5.55 -15.42
C GLY A 460 -10.18 4.19 -16.11
N LEU A 461 -9.89 3.10 -15.43
CA LEU A 461 -10.04 1.74 -15.94
C LEU A 461 -11.52 1.39 -16.10
N ARG A 462 -11.93 0.90 -17.28
CA ARG A 462 -13.30 0.51 -17.62
C ARG A 462 -13.38 -0.95 -18.04
N ASP A 463 -14.49 -1.59 -17.71
CA ASP A 463 -14.77 -2.95 -18.16
C ASP A 463 -15.17 -2.97 -19.66
N VAL A 464 -15.37 -4.17 -20.18
CA VAL A 464 -15.83 -4.42 -21.56
C VAL A 464 -17.19 -3.78 -21.93
N ASN A 465 -17.94 -3.26 -20.96
CA ASN A 465 -19.21 -2.56 -21.14
C ASN A 465 -19.08 -1.06 -20.86
N GLY A 466 -17.87 -0.57 -20.60
CA GLY A 466 -17.57 0.83 -20.28
C GLY A 466 -17.82 1.23 -18.82
N ILE A 467 -18.13 0.27 -17.94
CA ILE A 467 -18.38 0.54 -16.51
C ILE A 467 -17.02 0.80 -15.81
N PRO A 468 -16.86 1.93 -15.11
CA PRO A 468 -15.63 2.21 -14.37
C PRO A 468 -15.38 1.21 -13.24
N LEU A 469 -14.13 0.83 -13.03
CA LEU A 469 -13.72 -0.03 -11.90
C LEU A 469 -14.13 0.57 -10.54
N SER A 470 -14.11 1.90 -10.43
CA SER A 470 -14.57 2.61 -9.24
C SER A 470 -16.03 2.34 -8.90
N GLU A 471 -16.90 2.17 -9.91
CA GLU A 471 -18.30 1.81 -9.72
C GLU A 471 -18.45 0.31 -9.41
N LYS A 472 -17.76 -0.56 -10.16
CA LYS A 472 -17.74 -2.01 -9.88
C LYS A 472 -17.31 -2.31 -8.43
N TRP A 473 -16.30 -1.59 -7.93
CA TRP A 473 -15.75 -1.80 -6.58
C TRP A 473 -16.31 -0.83 -5.53
N LYS A 474 -17.47 -0.26 -5.76
CA LYS A 474 -18.10 0.68 -4.83
C LYS A 474 -18.54 0.00 -3.53
N MET A 475 -19.10 -1.20 -3.63
CA MET A 475 -19.66 -1.97 -2.52
C MET A 475 -18.73 -3.08 -2.01
N GLY A 476 -17.54 -3.23 -2.56
CA GLY A 476 -16.56 -4.25 -2.20
C GLY A 476 -15.58 -4.50 -3.33
N THR A 477 -14.45 -5.12 -3.00
CA THR A 477 -13.39 -5.44 -3.96
C THR A 477 -13.63 -6.82 -4.56
N TRP A 478 -14.01 -6.85 -5.82
CA TRP A 478 -14.30 -8.08 -6.55
C TRP A 478 -13.13 -8.44 -7.47
N SER A 479 -12.49 -9.56 -7.18
CA SER A 479 -11.39 -10.09 -7.97
C SER A 479 -11.30 -11.60 -7.81
N HIS A 480 -10.72 -12.27 -8.79
CA HIS A 480 -10.29 -13.65 -8.67
C HIS A 480 -8.79 -13.69 -8.36
N LEU A 481 -8.39 -14.42 -7.32
CA LEU A 481 -7.00 -14.56 -6.83
C LEU A 481 -6.34 -13.23 -6.38
N GLY A 482 -7.11 -12.14 -6.26
CA GLY A 482 -6.54 -10.79 -6.06
C GLY A 482 -5.86 -10.24 -7.32
N MET A 483 -6.00 -10.88 -8.49
CA MET A 483 -5.21 -10.54 -9.68
C MET A 483 -6.03 -10.32 -10.95
N ALA A 484 -7.18 -10.94 -11.12
CA ALA A 484 -8.01 -10.81 -12.31
C ALA A 484 -9.44 -10.38 -11.97
N CYS A 485 -10.09 -9.66 -12.86
CA CYS A 485 -11.44 -9.16 -12.66
C CYS A 485 -12.37 -9.58 -13.81
N ASN A 486 -13.63 -9.89 -13.48
CA ASN A 486 -14.67 -10.10 -14.48
C ASN A 486 -14.96 -8.80 -15.23
N GLY A 487 -15.09 -8.85 -16.54
CA GLY A 487 -15.23 -7.70 -17.40
C GLY A 487 -13.91 -7.05 -17.83
N TYR A 488 -12.76 -7.64 -17.47
CA TYR A 488 -11.44 -7.11 -17.80
C TYR A 488 -10.55 -8.21 -18.42
N PRO A 489 -10.80 -8.59 -19.68
CA PRO A 489 -10.04 -9.65 -20.36
C PRO A 489 -8.55 -9.31 -20.46
N ASN A 490 -7.70 -10.31 -20.34
CA ASN A 490 -6.24 -10.17 -20.46
C ASN A 490 -5.65 -9.08 -19.55
N MET A 491 -6.34 -8.72 -18.47
CA MET A 491 -5.85 -7.79 -17.47
C MET A 491 -5.48 -8.55 -16.20
N SER A 492 -4.29 -8.27 -15.69
CA SER A 492 -3.82 -8.79 -14.40
C SER A 492 -3.31 -7.68 -13.50
N THR A 493 -3.37 -7.90 -12.20
CA THR A 493 -2.85 -6.99 -11.19
C THR A 493 -1.72 -7.65 -10.42
N ALA A 494 -0.65 -6.91 -10.14
CA ALA A 494 0.44 -7.35 -9.27
C ALA A 494 0.46 -6.46 -8.02
N PHE A 495 -0.32 -6.86 -7.03
CA PHE A 495 -0.43 -6.12 -5.77
C PHE A 495 0.22 -6.87 -4.65
N SER A 496 1.35 -6.44 -4.22
CA SER A 496 1.82 -6.96 -2.97
C SER A 496 2.87 -6.11 -2.29
N ASN A 497 3.05 -6.41 -1.03
CA ASN A 497 3.96 -5.75 -0.15
C ASN A 497 5.27 -6.54 -0.13
N GLY A 498 6.25 -6.06 -0.89
CA GLY A 498 7.60 -6.61 -0.94
C GLY A 498 7.88 -7.58 -2.09
N PRO A 499 9.18 -7.80 -2.40
CA PRO A 499 9.62 -8.59 -3.55
C PRO A 499 9.08 -10.03 -3.58
N THR A 500 9.00 -10.71 -2.43
CA THR A 500 8.51 -12.10 -2.36
C THR A 500 7.12 -12.26 -2.95
N CYS A 501 6.17 -11.41 -2.57
CA CYS A 501 4.81 -11.45 -3.10
C CYS A 501 4.77 -11.10 -4.58
N VAL A 502 5.51 -10.06 -4.96
CA VAL A 502 5.62 -9.59 -6.35
C VAL A 502 6.08 -10.72 -7.26
N GLU A 503 7.08 -11.51 -6.83
CA GLU A 503 7.58 -12.63 -7.61
C GLU A 503 6.56 -13.76 -7.74
N VAL A 504 5.83 -14.08 -6.66
CA VAL A 504 4.78 -15.13 -6.70
C VAL A 504 3.66 -14.76 -7.67
N GLN A 505 3.15 -13.53 -7.59
CA GLN A 505 2.11 -13.06 -8.50
C GLN A 505 2.65 -12.87 -9.92
N GLY A 506 3.87 -12.34 -10.05
CA GLY A 506 4.53 -12.18 -11.34
C GLY A 506 4.77 -13.51 -12.05
N ASN A 507 5.17 -14.55 -11.34
CA ASN A 507 5.33 -15.89 -11.90
C ASN A 507 4.01 -16.42 -12.46
N TRP A 508 2.91 -16.30 -11.71
CA TRP A 508 1.60 -16.71 -12.20
C TRP A 508 1.20 -15.95 -13.48
N ILE A 509 1.43 -14.63 -13.55
CA ILE A 509 1.13 -13.83 -14.74
C ILE A 509 1.95 -14.32 -15.94
N VAL A 510 3.24 -14.55 -15.74
CA VAL A 510 4.16 -15.05 -16.76
C VAL A 510 3.71 -16.44 -17.26
N ASP A 511 3.41 -17.34 -16.34
CA ASP A 511 2.98 -18.71 -16.66
C ASP A 511 1.61 -18.72 -17.35
N ALA A 512 0.68 -17.85 -16.96
CA ALA A 512 -0.62 -17.71 -17.61
C ALA A 512 -0.47 -17.22 -19.06
N ILE A 513 0.31 -16.16 -19.29
CA ILE A 513 0.53 -15.60 -20.63
C ILE A 513 1.24 -16.64 -21.52
N LYS A 514 2.25 -17.35 -20.99
CA LYS A 514 2.94 -18.42 -21.72
C LYS A 514 1.96 -19.53 -22.10
N LYS A 515 1.17 -20.03 -21.13
CA LYS A 515 0.17 -21.07 -21.36
C LYS A 515 -0.89 -20.65 -22.40
N MET A 516 -1.34 -19.39 -22.37
CA MET A 516 -2.23 -18.85 -23.41
C MET A 516 -1.61 -18.94 -24.80
N GLY A 517 -0.33 -18.62 -24.92
CA GLY A 517 0.41 -18.76 -26.18
C GLY A 517 0.52 -20.20 -26.66
N ASP A 518 0.91 -21.11 -25.76
CA ASP A 518 1.08 -22.54 -26.06
C ASP A 518 -0.25 -23.21 -26.50
N GLU A 519 -1.37 -22.84 -25.85
CA GLU A 519 -2.72 -23.37 -26.11
C GLU A 519 -3.52 -22.57 -27.14
N LYS A 520 -2.94 -21.51 -27.74
CA LYS A 520 -3.60 -20.59 -28.67
C LYS A 520 -4.90 -20.01 -28.12
N VAL A 521 -4.85 -19.56 -26.88
CA VAL A 521 -5.95 -18.87 -26.20
C VAL A 521 -5.88 -17.38 -26.53
N GLY A 522 -6.98 -16.81 -27.02
CA GLY A 522 -7.10 -15.40 -27.37
C GLY A 522 -7.19 -14.51 -26.15
N SER A 523 -8.07 -14.85 -25.23
CA SER A 523 -8.23 -14.10 -23.98
C SER A 523 -8.62 -15.00 -22.82
N ILE A 524 -8.28 -14.55 -21.60
CA ILE A 524 -8.79 -15.06 -20.34
C ILE A 524 -9.42 -13.91 -19.53
N GLU A 525 -10.54 -14.18 -18.92
CA GLU A 525 -11.28 -13.23 -18.08
C GLU A 525 -11.81 -13.97 -16.84
N ALA A 526 -11.67 -13.39 -15.65
CA ALA A 526 -12.24 -14.02 -14.46
C ALA A 526 -13.76 -14.16 -14.59
N THR A 527 -14.31 -15.31 -14.21
CA THR A 527 -15.76 -15.46 -14.13
C THR A 527 -16.30 -14.69 -12.92
N LYS A 528 -17.54 -14.21 -13.01
CA LYS A 528 -18.21 -13.58 -11.86
C LYS A 528 -18.28 -14.52 -10.66
N GLN A 529 -18.56 -15.80 -10.89
CA GLN A 529 -18.59 -16.80 -9.82
C GLN A 529 -17.23 -17.00 -9.15
N ALA A 530 -16.14 -16.91 -9.91
CA ALA A 530 -14.78 -17.00 -9.35
C ALA A 530 -14.44 -15.79 -8.46
N GLU A 531 -14.86 -14.57 -8.86
CA GLU A 531 -14.75 -13.39 -8.00
C GLU A 531 -15.52 -13.55 -6.69
N GLU A 532 -16.78 -14.00 -6.77
CA GLU A 532 -17.64 -14.20 -5.60
C GLU A 532 -17.06 -15.27 -4.65
N ASN A 533 -16.59 -16.38 -5.19
CA ASN A 533 -15.97 -17.45 -4.42
C ASN A 533 -14.66 -16.98 -3.75
N TRP A 534 -13.84 -16.21 -4.47
CA TRP A 534 -12.59 -15.68 -3.93
C TRP A 534 -12.85 -14.67 -2.82
N HIS A 535 -13.78 -13.74 -3.05
CA HIS A 535 -14.18 -12.77 -2.03
C HIS A 535 -14.68 -13.48 -0.75
N ALA A 536 -15.60 -14.43 -0.89
CA ALA A 536 -16.12 -15.21 0.23
C ALA A 536 -14.99 -15.96 0.98
N LYS A 537 -14.05 -16.57 0.27
CA LYS A 537 -12.90 -17.26 0.85
C LYS A 537 -11.99 -16.31 1.65
N VAL A 538 -11.70 -15.13 1.11
CA VAL A 538 -10.87 -14.14 1.80
C VAL A 538 -11.55 -13.67 3.08
N GLN A 539 -12.87 -13.42 3.04
CA GLN A 539 -13.63 -13.03 4.24
C GLN A 539 -13.71 -14.17 5.26
N GLU A 540 -13.96 -15.41 4.83
CA GLU A 540 -13.98 -16.59 5.71
C GLU A 540 -12.64 -16.78 6.44
N LEU A 541 -11.51 -16.62 5.74
CA LEU A 541 -10.18 -16.69 6.34
C LEU A 541 -9.96 -15.55 7.33
N SER A 542 -10.42 -14.34 7.01
CA SER A 542 -10.37 -13.19 7.89
C SER A 542 -11.17 -13.40 9.18
N ASP A 543 -12.39 -13.93 9.07
CA ASP A 543 -13.30 -14.12 10.22
C ASP A 543 -12.77 -15.13 11.25
N LYS A 544 -11.84 -15.99 10.85
CA LYS A 544 -11.10 -16.88 11.75
C LYS A 544 -10.00 -16.18 12.54
N THR A 545 -9.74 -14.91 12.25
CA THR A 545 -8.66 -14.11 12.84
C THR A 545 -9.21 -12.98 13.69
N LEU A 546 -8.30 -12.24 14.32
CA LEU A 546 -8.64 -11.02 15.08
C LEU A 546 -8.68 -9.74 14.21
N PHE A 547 -8.43 -9.83 12.90
CA PHE A 547 -8.44 -8.67 11.98
C PHE A 547 -9.79 -7.95 11.91
N PRO A 548 -10.96 -8.63 11.86
CA PRO A 548 -12.25 -7.96 11.73
C PRO A 548 -12.55 -6.94 12.84
N GLY A 549 -11.97 -7.12 14.04
CA GLY A 549 -12.09 -6.19 15.17
C GLY A 549 -11.24 -4.93 15.07
N THR A 550 -10.46 -4.73 13.99
CA THR A 550 -9.45 -3.67 13.90
C THR A 550 -9.73 -2.69 12.76
N ASP A 551 -9.67 -1.38 13.06
CA ASP A 551 -9.70 -0.33 12.04
C ASP A 551 -8.31 -0.16 11.44
N SER A 552 -7.99 -0.97 10.43
CA SER A 552 -6.72 -0.94 9.72
C SER A 552 -6.90 -0.82 8.21
N TRP A 553 -5.82 -0.52 7.49
CA TRP A 553 -5.83 -0.53 6.04
C TRP A 553 -6.00 -1.95 5.46
N TYR A 554 -5.69 -2.99 6.22
CA TYR A 554 -6.02 -4.38 5.88
C TYR A 554 -7.52 -4.61 5.72
N MET A 555 -8.32 -3.88 6.52
CA MET A 555 -9.78 -3.94 6.52
C MET A 555 -10.42 -2.80 5.71
N GLY A 556 -9.67 -2.04 4.92
CA GLY A 556 -10.20 -0.85 4.24
C GLY A 556 -10.64 0.28 5.16
N ALA A 557 -10.59 0.09 6.48
CA ALA A 557 -11.20 0.97 7.48
C ALA A 557 -10.38 2.25 7.80
N ASN A 558 -9.28 2.48 7.11
CA ASN A 558 -8.48 3.70 7.25
C ASN A 558 -8.96 4.85 6.37
N ILE A 559 -9.86 4.59 5.41
CA ILE A 559 -10.42 5.59 4.49
C ILE A 559 -11.92 5.74 4.75
N PRO A 560 -12.41 6.96 5.03
CA PRO A 560 -13.84 7.21 5.21
C PRO A 560 -14.66 6.79 3.99
N GLY A 561 -15.76 6.05 4.22
CA GLY A 561 -16.67 5.61 3.16
C GLY A 561 -16.18 4.43 2.29
N LYS A 562 -14.97 3.93 2.51
CA LYS A 562 -14.50 2.69 1.88
C LYS A 562 -15.19 1.48 2.51
N PRO A 563 -15.63 0.47 1.73
CA PRO A 563 -16.17 -0.77 2.29
C PRO A 563 -15.20 -1.40 3.29
N ARG A 564 -15.76 -1.88 4.41
CA ARG A 564 -14.99 -2.58 5.43
C ARG A 564 -14.93 -4.07 5.07
N GLU A 565 -13.81 -4.50 4.57
CA GLU A 565 -13.54 -5.86 4.11
C GLU A 565 -12.06 -6.20 4.23
N GLN A 566 -11.72 -7.46 4.33
CA GLN A 566 -10.33 -7.89 4.28
C GLN A 566 -9.78 -7.72 2.86
N LEU A 567 -8.73 -6.92 2.71
CA LEU A 567 -8.11 -6.60 1.43
C LEU A 567 -6.88 -7.45 1.09
N ASN A 568 -6.35 -8.20 2.06
CA ASN A 568 -5.22 -9.10 1.85
C ASN A 568 -5.60 -10.55 2.20
N TYR A 569 -4.93 -11.50 1.56
CA TYR A 569 -5.16 -12.92 1.78
C TYR A 569 -4.53 -13.38 3.10
N ALA A 570 -5.35 -13.84 4.04
CA ALA A 570 -4.91 -14.24 5.39
C ALA A 570 -4.53 -15.73 5.52
N GLY A 571 -4.53 -16.49 4.42
CA GLY A 571 -4.23 -17.93 4.42
C GLY A 571 -2.75 -18.31 4.37
N GLY A 572 -1.86 -17.32 4.25
CA GLY A 572 -0.42 -17.55 4.13
C GLY A 572 0.06 -17.92 2.71
N PHE A 573 1.35 -17.79 2.49
CA PHE A 573 1.98 -18.01 1.17
C PHE A 573 1.79 -19.41 0.60
N PRO A 574 2.01 -20.50 1.34
CA PRO A 574 1.89 -21.85 0.78
C PRO A 574 0.49 -22.15 0.23
N LEU A 575 -0.55 -21.73 0.95
CA LEU A 575 -1.92 -21.90 0.49
C LEU A 575 -2.23 -21.00 -0.70
N TYR A 576 -1.75 -19.76 -0.70
CA TYR A 576 -1.93 -18.84 -1.83
C TYR A 576 -1.27 -19.37 -3.11
N GLN A 577 -0.03 -19.87 -3.02
CA GLN A 577 0.66 -20.49 -4.17
C GLN A 577 -0.12 -21.69 -4.72
N LYS A 578 -0.69 -22.51 -3.83
CA LYS A 578 -1.55 -23.63 -4.26
C LYS A 578 -2.76 -23.13 -5.05
N GLU A 579 -3.47 -22.10 -4.57
CA GLU A 579 -4.61 -21.50 -5.29
C GLU A 579 -4.21 -21.00 -6.68
N LEU A 580 -3.05 -20.33 -6.76
CA LEU A 580 -2.51 -19.84 -8.01
C LEU A 580 -2.20 -21.00 -8.98
N THR A 581 -1.51 -22.02 -8.51
CA THR A 581 -1.15 -23.19 -9.33
C THR A 581 -2.40 -23.94 -9.81
N ASP A 582 -3.35 -24.19 -8.89
CA ASP A 582 -4.60 -24.88 -9.22
C ASP A 582 -5.43 -24.12 -10.27
N SER A 583 -5.33 -22.78 -10.30
CA SER A 583 -6.06 -21.95 -11.26
C SER A 583 -5.51 -22.03 -12.69
N LEU A 584 -4.22 -22.36 -12.85
CA LEU A 584 -3.62 -22.58 -14.16
C LEU A 584 -4.06 -23.91 -14.81
N ASP A 585 -4.53 -24.88 -14.00
CA ASP A 585 -5.10 -26.09 -14.57
C ASP A 585 -6.39 -25.75 -15.33
N ARG A 586 -6.33 -25.88 -16.66
CA ARG A 586 -7.44 -25.53 -17.58
C ARG A 586 -8.05 -24.15 -17.34
N PHE A 587 -7.26 -23.18 -16.87
CA PHE A 587 -7.71 -21.83 -16.51
C PHE A 587 -8.95 -21.83 -15.60
N LYS A 588 -8.90 -22.61 -14.51
CA LYS A 588 -10.01 -22.74 -13.57
C LYS A 588 -10.40 -21.40 -12.98
N GLY A 589 -11.68 -21.03 -13.12
CA GLY A 589 -12.21 -19.74 -12.68
C GLY A 589 -12.16 -18.65 -13.73
N PHE A 590 -11.74 -18.98 -14.95
CA PHE A 590 -11.68 -18.05 -16.08
C PHE A 590 -12.63 -18.47 -17.22
N LEU A 591 -13.18 -17.49 -17.91
CA LEU A 591 -13.68 -17.61 -19.28
C LEU A 591 -12.47 -17.64 -20.19
N VAL A 592 -12.48 -18.51 -21.19
CA VAL A 592 -11.38 -18.72 -22.12
C VAL A 592 -11.93 -18.63 -23.54
N ASP A 593 -11.45 -17.64 -24.30
CA ASP A 593 -11.81 -17.49 -25.70
C ASP A 593 -10.64 -17.92 -26.60
N GLY A 594 -10.96 -18.72 -27.63
CA GLY A 594 -9.98 -19.11 -28.65
C GLY A 594 -9.59 -17.92 -29.56
N VAL A 595 -8.44 -18.05 -30.22
CA VAL A 595 -8.00 -17.15 -31.29
C VAL A 595 -8.72 -17.53 -32.59
#